data_b6c2b47a7d3370e1c28a7990d67d7c53
#
_entry.id   b6c2b47a7d3370e1c28a7990d67d7c53
#
_cell.length_a   1.000
_cell.length_b   1.000
_cell.length_c   1.000
_cell.angle_alpha   90.00
_cell.angle_beta   90.00
_cell.angle_gamma   90.00
#
_symmetry.space_group_name_H-M   'P 1'
#
loop_
_entity.id
_entity.type
_entity.pdbx_description
1 polymer ?
#
loop_
_entity_poly.entity_id
_entity_poly.type
_entity_poly.pdbx_seq_one_letter_code
_entity_poly.pdbx_strand_id
1 'polypeptide(L)'
;MKNCRDLCKKPKSKPKSNIYKKLQNHKNKRRIKMVVTRFAPSPTGYLHIGGLRTALFNYLHARKNGGKFLLRIEDTDLSRNSKDAAEAIIKSFEWVGLEHDKSEQAPAQNNGIVYQSERFEIYAKYAKKLIDEGKAYYCYMSKEELESLREEQRARGETPKYDNRYRDFSGTPPKGIKPVIRIKAPLSGEITFEDGIKGVITISAKELDDFIIMRSDGSPTYNFVVALDDALMGVSDVIRGDDHTSNTPKQIIIYNALGFSLPKFFHIPMILNPEGKKLSKRDGAMGVMDYKLMGYLPEAILNFLVRLGFSYEDKEIFSLQEMIELFSTDALGSSPSRYNQEKFLWLNQHYIKQCDNERLEGLLSDFGVERIDDKKKRDMLYVLLKDRSKTLIEFSAQWREIFSPPSAEGGNGYDEKMLKKLDSLALKALGELVEREDFYEAFESVEKMEAYLHKFVEEFGSEKSSDDSSEGKGGGLKLGKFMPALRLGLLGKGGGIGLCEALIIIESKEAKQRLKDFLKVIKA
;
A
#
# COMPACT_ATOMS: atom_id res chain seq x y z
N MET A 1 39.33 -31.38 64.23
CA MET A 1 38.96 -32.49 65.14
C MET A 1 37.49 -32.81 64.93
N LYS A 2 37.20 -34.10 64.71
CA LYS A 2 35.91 -34.76 64.74
C LYS A 2 34.80 -34.24 63.77
N ASN A 3 34.69 -34.89 62.63
CA ASN A 3 33.63 -35.78 62.13
C ASN A 3 32.19 -35.41 62.50
N CYS A 4 31.43 -34.99 61.44
CA CYS A 4 30.01 -35.30 61.31
C CYS A 4 29.76 -35.73 59.85
N ARG A 5 30.03 -37.02 59.57
CA ARG A 5 29.40 -37.79 58.50
C ARG A 5 28.27 -38.56 59.18
N ASP A 6 27.18 -38.73 58.45
CA ASP A 6 25.94 -39.50 58.68
C ASP A 6 24.75 -38.61 59.07
N LEU A 7 23.93 -38.44 58.05
CA LEU A 7 22.49 -38.42 58.10
C LEU A 7 21.90 -37.89 56.76
N CYS A 8 21.96 -38.73 55.72
CA CYS A 8 21.10 -38.59 54.56
C CYS A 8 20.62 -39.95 54.07
N LYS A 9 19.66 -40.54 54.77
CA LYS A 9 18.89 -41.67 54.23
C LYS A 9 17.80 -41.14 53.31
N LYS A 10 17.90 -41.45 52.00
CA LYS A 10 16.86 -41.20 51.00
C LYS A 10 15.66 -42.16 51.25
N PRO A 11 14.40 -41.63 51.23
CA PRO A 11 13.24 -42.53 51.20
C PRO A 11 13.08 -43.13 49.81
N LYS A 12 12.90 -44.43 49.74
CA LYS A 12 12.57 -45.22 48.55
C LYS A 12 11.19 -44.79 48.05
N SER A 13 11.08 -44.12 46.90
CA SER A 13 9.82 -43.84 46.22
C SER A 13 9.35 -45.05 45.45
N LYS A 14 8.15 -45.53 45.74
CA LYS A 14 7.40 -46.53 44.96
C LYS A 14 7.05 -46.00 43.58
N PRO A 15 6.92 -46.84 42.55
CA PRO A 15 6.74 -46.37 41.17
C PRO A 15 5.32 -45.85 40.92
N LYS A 16 5.18 -44.55 40.65
CA LYS A 16 3.96 -43.94 40.07
C LYS A 16 4.00 -44.14 38.55
N SER A 17 3.69 -45.34 38.06
CA SER A 17 3.85 -45.68 36.64
C SER A 17 2.57 -46.06 35.93
N ASN A 18 1.41 -45.52 36.22
CA ASN A 18 0.26 -45.84 35.36
C ASN A 18 -0.69 -44.63 35.06
N ILE A 19 -0.52 -43.51 35.68
CA ILE A 19 -1.36 -42.33 35.40
C ILE A 19 -0.73 -41.47 34.30
N TYR A 20 0.61 -41.37 34.24
CA TYR A 20 1.31 -40.62 33.18
C TYR A 20 1.26 -41.26 31.79
N LYS A 21 1.16 -42.58 31.69
CA LYS A 21 0.99 -43.29 30.40
C LYS A 21 -0.43 -43.18 29.82
N LYS A 22 -1.46 -42.96 30.64
CA LYS A 22 -2.83 -42.69 30.15
C LYS A 22 -3.04 -41.25 29.68
N LEU A 23 -2.23 -40.28 30.15
CA LEU A 23 -2.30 -38.87 29.71
C LEU A 23 -1.50 -38.61 28.42
N GLN A 24 -0.57 -39.48 28.05
CA GLN A 24 0.17 -39.36 26.78
C GLN A 24 -0.52 -39.96 25.56
N ASN A 25 -1.55 -40.83 25.73
CA ASN A 25 -2.28 -41.42 24.61
C ASN A 25 -3.57 -40.70 24.20
N HIS A 26 -3.87 -39.56 24.82
CA HIS A 26 -4.89 -38.60 24.34
C HIS A 26 -4.22 -37.36 23.71
N LYS A 27 -3.14 -37.52 22.98
CA LYS A 27 -2.80 -36.61 21.89
C LYS A 27 -3.86 -36.82 20.81
N ASN A 28 -5.06 -36.28 21.05
CA ASN A 28 -5.90 -35.82 19.97
C ASN A 28 -4.96 -35.02 19.05
N LYS A 29 -4.65 -35.54 17.88
CA LYS A 29 -4.24 -34.74 16.73
C LYS A 29 -5.40 -33.76 16.51
N ARG A 30 -5.40 -32.62 17.22
CA ARG A 30 -6.17 -31.48 16.76
C ARG A 30 -5.69 -31.30 15.33
N ARG A 31 -6.51 -31.67 14.36
CA ARG A 31 -6.32 -31.25 12.98
C ARG A 31 -6.12 -29.75 13.09
N ILE A 32 -4.91 -29.27 12.87
CA ILE A 32 -4.64 -27.84 12.79
C ILE A 32 -5.59 -27.38 11.69
N LYS A 33 -6.64 -26.65 12.06
CA LYS A 33 -7.61 -26.13 11.11
C LYS A 33 -6.82 -25.15 10.25
N MET A 34 -6.81 -25.36 8.95
CA MET A 34 -6.12 -24.49 8.00
C MET A 34 -6.55 -23.03 8.24
N VAL A 35 -5.60 -22.11 8.31
CA VAL A 35 -5.88 -20.68 8.41
C VAL A 35 -6.54 -20.21 7.11
N VAL A 36 -7.69 -19.59 7.21
CA VAL A 36 -8.39 -18.97 6.09
C VAL A 36 -8.71 -17.54 6.47
N THR A 37 -8.14 -16.60 5.74
CA THR A 37 -8.42 -15.17 5.88
C THR A 37 -9.15 -14.65 4.63
N ARG A 38 -9.66 -13.43 4.71
CA ARG A 38 -10.30 -12.78 3.57
C ARG A 38 -10.09 -11.28 3.57
N PHE A 39 -10.00 -10.70 2.40
CA PHE A 39 -10.27 -9.29 2.19
C PHE A 39 -11.68 -9.13 1.61
N ALA A 40 -12.48 -8.25 2.19
CA ALA A 40 -13.89 -8.12 1.88
C ALA A 40 -14.29 -6.64 1.66
N PRO A 41 -13.84 -6.03 0.53
CA PRO A 41 -14.14 -4.64 0.26
C PRO A 41 -15.54 -4.43 -0.31
N SER A 42 -16.18 -3.30 0.06
CA SER A 42 -17.35 -2.80 -0.65
C SER A 42 -16.90 -1.95 -1.83
N PRO A 43 -17.37 -2.21 -3.08
CA PRO A 43 -16.93 -1.51 -4.29
C PRO A 43 -17.64 -0.15 -4.44
N THR A 44 -17.54 0.70 -3.41
CA THR A 44 -18.09 2.07 -3.39
C THR A 44 -17.09 3.13 -3.87
N GLY A 45 -15.93 2.71 -4.37
CA GLY A 45 -14.86 3.55 -4.87
C GLY A 45 -13.55 2.78 -5.03
N TYR A 46 -12.48 3.48 -5.38
CA TYR A 46 -11.16 2.87 -5.56
C TYR A 46 -10.59 2.36 -4.23
N LEU A 47 -9.81 1.27 -4.31
CA LEU A 47 -9.09 0.72 -3.17
C LEU A 47 -8.08 1.75 -2.66
N HIS A 48 -8.27 2.23 -1.44
CA HIS A 48 -7.32 3.12 -0.79
C HIS A 48 -6.25 2.34 0.00
N ILE A 49 -5.14 2.99 0.33
CA ILE A 49 -4.00 2.34 1.01
C ILE A 49 -4.36 1.70 2.35
N GLY A 50 -5.34 2.22 3.10
CA GLY A 50 -5.82 1.60 4.33
C GLY A 50 -6.50 0.25 4.08
N GLY A 51 -7.28 0.13 3.00
CA GLY A 51 -7.86 -1.14 2.55
C GLY A 51 -6.76 -2.11 2.10
N LEU A 52 -5.79 -1.64 1.31
CA LEU A 52 -4.65 -2.45 0.86
C LEU A 52 -3.82 -2.96 2.05
N ARG A 53 -3.60 -2.15 3.10
CA ARG A 53 -2.92 -2.61 4.32
C ARG A 53 -3.68 -3.76 4.99
N THR A 54 -5.02 -3.63 5.09
CA THR A 54 -5.85 -4.70 5.64
C THR A 54 -5.74 -5.98 4.81
N ALA A 55 -5.76 -5.86 3.48
CA ALA A 55 -5.55 -6.98 2.57
C ALA A 55 -4.17 -7.61 2.76
N LEU A 56 -3.12 -6.80 2.82
CA LEU A 56 -1.75 -7.25 3.05
C LEU A 56 -1.62 -8.07 4.32
N PHE A 57 -2.17 -7.61 5.45
CA PHE A 57 -2.09 -8.34 6.71
C PHE A 57 -2.84 -9.69 6.67
N ASN A 58 -4.00 -9.74 6.01
CA ASN A 58 -4.72 -10.98 5.75
C ASN A 58 -3.91 -11.94 4.88
N TYR A 59 -3.30 -11.42 3.81
CA TYR A 59 -2.44 -12.19 2.91
C TYR A 59 -1.23 -12.78 3.65
N LEU A 60 -0.49 -11.93 4.38
CA LEU A 60 0.70 -12.34 5.11
C LEU A 60 0.37 -13.40 6.18
N HIS A 61 -0.71 -13.21 6.93
CA HIS A 61 -1.15 -14.17 7.94
C HIS A 61 -1.52 -15.52 7.32
N ALA A 62 -2.25 -15.51 6.22
CA ALA A 62 -2.59 -16.74 5.49
C ALA A 62 -1.34 -17.43 4.96
N ARG A 63 -0.48 -16.73 4.23
CA ARG A 63 0.71 -17.31 3.58
C ARG A 63 1.71 -17.88 4.59
N LYS A 64 1.98 -17.17 5.69
CA LYS A 64 2.83 -17.66 6.79
C LYS A 64 2.36 -18.99 7.36
N ASN A 65 1.04 -19.16 7.47
CA ASN A 65 0.44 -20.37 8.07
C ASN A 65 0.11 -21.45 7.03
N GLY A 66 0.55 -21.32 5.77
CA GLY A 66 0.23 -22.25 4.70
C GLY A 66 -1.27 -22.34 4.42
N GLY A 67 -2.00 -21.24 4.69
CA GLY A 67 -3.44 -21.13 4.58
C GLY A 67 -3.92 -20.47 3.29
N LYS A 68 -5.22 -20.12 3.25
CA LYS A 68 -5.87 -19.47 2.11
C LYS A 68 -6.17 -17.99 2.41
N PHE A 69 -5.91 -17.13 1.43
CA PHE A 69 -6.33 -15.73 1.39
C PHE A 69 -7.42 -15.57 0.34
N LEU A 70 -8.65 -15.25 0.76
CA LEU A 70 -9.83 -15.17 -0.10
C LEU A 70 -10.20 -13.72 -0.41
N LEU A 71 -10.83 -13.50 -1.57
CA LEU A 71 -11.40 -12.21 -1.95
C LEU A 71 -12.93 -12.31 -2.03
N ARG A 72 -13.64 -11.40 -1.35
CA ARG A 72 -15.08 -11.24 -1.40
C ARG A 72 -15.46 -9.80 -1.68
N ILE A 73 -16.27 -9.56 -2.69
CA ILE A 73 -16.80 -8.24 -3.02
C ILE A 73 -18.15 -8.06 -2.32
N GLU A 74 -18.25 -7.06 -1.45
CA GLU A 74 -19.44 -6.75 -0.67
C GLU A 74 -20.32 -5.73 -1.40
N ASP A 75 -21.00 -6.18 -2.44
CA ASP A 75 -21.78 -5.41 -3.40
C ASP A 75 -23.31 -5.53 -3.23
N THR A 76 -23.78 -5.75 -1.99
CA THR A 76 -25.21 -5.87 -1.68
C THR A 76 -26.02 -4.58 -1.87
N ASP A 77 -25.38 -3.41 -1.85
CA ASP A 77 -26.01 -2.11 -2.10
C ASP A 77 -25.80 -1.71 -3.57
N LEU A 78 -26.72 -2.17 -4.42
CA LEU A 78 -26.65 -1.96 -5.89
C LEU A 78 -26.70 -0.48 -6.28
N SER A 79 -27.13 0.43 -5.41
CA SER A 79 -27.22 1.86 -5.73
C SER A 79 -25.88 2.59 -5.61
N ARG A 80 -24.94 2.07 -4.81
CA ARG A 80 -23.64 2.69 -4.53
C ARG A 80 -22.46 1.94 -5.11
N ASN A 81 -22.70 0.74 -5.63
CA ASN A 81 -21.64 -0.14 -6.14
C ASN A 81 -21.52 -0.01 -7.66
N SER A 82 -20.29 0.00 -8.17
CA SER A 82 -20.02 -0.03 -9.59
C SER A 82 -19.14 -1.24 -9.96
N LYS A 83 -19.37 -1.80 -11.13
CA LYS A 83 -18.50 -2.86 -11.68
C LYS A 83 -17.08 -2.37 -11.86
N ASP A 84 -16.92 -1.11 -12.30
CA ASP A 84 -15.61 -0.48 -12.51
C ASP A 84 -14.80 -0.41 -11.19
N ALA A 85 -15.48 -0.16 -10.05
CA ALA A 85 -14.81 -0.15 -8.75
C ALA A 85 -14.36 -1.56 -8.32
N ALA A 86 -15.14 -2.60 -8.60
CA ALA A 86 -14.74 -3.98 -8.34
C ALA A 86 -13.54 -4.39 -9.21
N GLU A 87 -13.55 -4.06 -10.50
CA GLU A 87 -12.42 -4.30 -11.38
C GLU A 87 -11.17 -3.52 -10.97
N ALA A 88 -11.31 -2.28 -10.53
CA ALA A 88 -10.19 -1.48 -10.03
C ALA A 88 -9.54 -2.08 -8.78
N ILE A 89 -10.35 -2.71 -7.89
CA ILE A 89 -9.83 -3.47 -6.76
C ILE A 89 -8.99 -4.65 -7.24
N ILE A 90 -9.50 -5.44 -8.18
CA ILE A 90 -8.79 -6.60 -8.74
C ILE A 90 -7.48 -6.18 -9.39
N LYS A 91 -7.50 -5.16 -10.26
CA LYS A 91 -6.30 -4.60 -10.89
C LYS A 91 -5.26 -4.09 -9.88
N SER A 92 -5.74 -3.55 -8.75
CA SER A 92 -4.83 -3.13 -7.67
C SER A 92 -4.10 -4.32 -7.05
N PHE A 93 -4.78 -5.47 -6.87
CA PHE A 93 -4.17 -6.69 -6.36
C PHE A 93 -3.17 -7.29 -7.34
N GLU A 94 -3.52 -7.34 -8.62
CA GLU A 94 -2.63 -7.79 -9.70
C GLU A 94 -1.35 -6.95 -9.73
N TRP A 95 -1.50 -5.63 -9.67
CA TRP A 95 -0.35 -4.73 -9.69
C TRP A 95 0.60 -4.89 -8.50
N VAL A 96 0.06 -5.09 -7.29
CA VAL A 96 0.90 -5.27 -6.09
C VAL A 96 1.33 -6.72 -5.86
N GLY A 97 0.87 -7.67 -6.67
CA GLY A 97 1.24 -9.09 -6.57
C GLY A 97 0.62 -9.82 -5.37
N LEU A 98 -0.54 -9.39 -4.87
CA LEU A 98 -1.26 -10.08 -3.81
C LEU A 98 -2.30 -11.03 -4.40
N GLU A 99 -1.88 -12.23 -4.78
CA GLU A 99 -2.76 -13.24 -5.37
C GLU A 99 -3.71 -13.85 -4.33
N HIS A 100 -5.02 -13.84 -4.62
CA HIS A 100 -6.03 -14.52 -3.82
C HIS A 100 -6.21 -15.98 -4.22
N ASP A 101 -6.62 -16.80 -3.26
CA ASP A 101 -6.99 -18.19 -3.50
C ASP A 101 -8.45 -18.30 -3.96
N LYS A 102 -8.75 -19.39 -4.66
CA LYS A 102 -10.12 -19.68 -5.10
C LYS A 102 -10.99 -20.12 -3.93
N SER A 103 -12.12 -19.45 -3.76
CA SER A 103 -13.17 -19.88 -2.85
C SER A 103 -14.04 -20.97 -3.49
N GLU A 104 -14.36 -22.03 -2.75
CA GLU A 104 -15.31 -23.06 -3.18
C GLU A 104 -16.76 -22.54 -3.20
N GLN A 105 -17.00 -21.37 -2.59
CA GLN A 105 -18.30 -20.69 -2.59
C GLN A 105 -18.50 -19.76 -3.80
N ALA A 106 -17.47 -19.56 -4.62
CA ALA A 106 -17.53 -18.72 -5.81
C ALA A 106 -17.96 -19.55 -7.03
N PRO A 107 -18.82 -19.00 -7.91
CA PRO A 107 -19.06 -19.58 -9.23
C PRO A 107 -17.77 -19.69 -10.06
N ALA A 108 -17.70 -20.68 -10.94
CA ALA A 108 -16.49 -20.95 -11.74
C ALA A 108 -16.03 -19.75 -12.58
N GLN A 109 -16.96 -18.98 -13.12
CA GLN A 109 -16.70 -17.80 -13.94
C GLN A 109 -16.07 -16.62 -13.18
N ASN A 110 -16.17 -16.60 -11.86
CA ASN A 110 -15.68 -15.49 -11.02
C ASN A 110 -14.23 -15.69 -10.57
N ASN A 111 -13.50 -16.62 -11.15
CA ASN A 111 -12.09 -16.91 -10.79
C ASN A 111 -11.84 -17.08 -9.27
N GLY A 112 -12.83 -17.61 -8.55
CA GLY A 112 -12.75 -17.84 -7.11
C GLY A 112 -13.14 -16.63 -6.24
N ILE A 113 -13.53 -15.51 -6.83
CA ILE A 113 -14.04 -14.31 -6.11
C ILE A 113 -15.52 -14.52 -5.77
N VAL A 114 -15.88 -14.23 -4.52
CA VAL A 114 -17.27 -14.27 -4.07
C VAL A 114 -17.89 -12.87 -4.19
N TYR A 115 -18.99 -12.76 -4.92
CA TYR A 115 -19.80 -11.54 -5.01
C TYR A 115 -21.06 -11.72 -4.16
N GLN A 116 -21.31 -10.82 -3.22
CA GLN A 116 -22.46 -10.94 -2.31
C GLN A 116 -23.80 -10.73 -3.02
N SER A 117 -23.84 -9.92 -4.08
CA SER A 117 -25.04 -9.73 -4.90
C SER A 117 -25.55 -11.01 -5.58
N GLU A 118 -24.70 -12.00 -5.81
CA GLU A 118 -25.04 -13.29 -6.38
C GLU A 118 -25.57 -14.30 -5.36
N ARG A 119 -25.69 -13.93 -4.07
CA ARG A 119 -25.93 -14.85 -2.96
C ARG A 119 -27.24 -14.57 -2.21
N PHE A 120 -28.11 -13.72 -2.71
CA PHE A 120 -29.34 -13.30 -2.00
C PHE A 120 -30.26 -14.47 -1.67
N GLU A 121 -30.34 -15.49 -2.50
CA GLU A 121 -31.12 -16.72 -2.20
C GLU A 121 -30.55 -17.48 -1.00
N ILE A 122 -29.24 -17.53 -0.86
CA ILE A 122 -28.57 -18.14 0.31
C ILE A 122 -28.93 -17.37 1.57
N TYR A 123 -28.85 -16.04 1.52
CA TYR A 123 -29.20 -15.19 2.66
C TYR A 123 -30.67 -15.35 3.07
N ALA A 124 -31.59 -15.35 2.11
CA ALA A 124 -33.01 -15.58 2.35
C ALA A 124 -33.28 -16.96 2.99
N LYS A 125 -32.61 -18.02 2.49
CA LYS A 125 -32.71 -19.39 3.06
C LYS A 125 -32.28 -19.42 4.53
N TYR A 126 -31.14 -18.79 4.89
CA TYR A 126 -30.65 -18.77 6.26
C TYR A 126 -31.49 -17.86 7.18
N ALA A 127 -32.01 -16.74 6.66
CA ALA A 127 -32.96 -15.91 7.40
C ALA A 127 -34.26 -16.66 7.72
N LYS A 128 -34.80 -17.42 6.75
CA LYS A 128 -35.96 -18.30 6.97
C LYS A 128 -35.66 -19.38 8.00
N LYS A 129 -34.52 -20.04 7.93
CA LYS A 129 -34.08 -21.02 8.93
C LYS A 129 -34.09 -20.43 10.34
N LEU A 130 -33.58 -19.20 10.52
CA LEU A 130 -33.60 -18.53 11.83
C LEU A 130 -35.04 -18.25 12.33
N ILE A 131 -35.99 -17.93 11.45
CA ILE A 131 -37.40 -17.78 11.80
C ILE A 131 -37.99 -19.12 12.21
N ASP A 132 -37.80 -20.16 11.38
CA ASP A 132 -38.32 -21.50 11.63
C ASP A 132 -37.81 -22.09 12.97
N GLU A 133 -36.58 -21.73 13.37
CA GLU A 133 -35.98 -22.09 14.66
C GLU A 133 -36.36 -21.13 15.82
N GLY A 134 -37.19 -20.15 15.57
CA GLY A 134 -37.60 -19.16 16.60
C GLY A 134 -36.49 -18.19 17.04
N LYS A 135 -35.40 -18.10 16.31
CA LYS A 135 -34.23 -17.23 16.57
C LYS A 135 -34.32 -15.89 15.86
N ALA A 136 -35.26 -15.73 14.93
CA ALA A 136 -35.61 -14.49 14.28
C ALA A 136 -37.13 -14.37 14.12
N TYR A 137 -37.61 -13.20 13.75
CA TYR A 137 -39.05 -12.95 13.62
C TYR A 137 -39.33 -11.83 12.63
N TYR A 138 -40.57 -11.78 12.15
CA TYR A 138 -41.08 -10.69 11.32
C TYR A 138 -41.45 -9.48 12.17
N CYS A 139 -40.94 -8.32 11.81
CA CYS A 139 -41.26 -7.05 12.47
C CYS A 139 -41.95 -6.13 11.46
N TYR A 140 -43.13 -5.67 11.82
CA TYR A 140 -44.00 -4.83 10.99
C TYR A 140 -43.94 -3.35 11.35
N MET A 141 -43.02 -2.94 12.24
CA MET A 141 -42.83 -1.54 12.61
C MET A 141 -42.36 -0.73 11.40
N SER A 142 -43.02 0.36 11.10
CA SER A 142 -42.66 1.28 10.03
C SER A 142 -41.36 2.06 10.38
N LYS A 143 -40.78 2.73 9.40
CA LYS A 143 -39.61 3.60 9.66
C LYS A 143 -40.02 4.81 10.51
N GLU A 144 -41.19 5.34 10.26
CA GLU A 144 -41.75 6.51 10.95
C GLU A 144 -42.00 6.19 12.42
N GLU A 145 -42.64 5.04 12.70
CA GLU A 145 -42.87 4.56 14.09
C GLU A 145 -41.56 4.32 14.84
N LEU A 146 -40.54 3.77 14.15
CA LEU A 146 -39.22 3.54 14.75
C LEU A 146 -38.52 4.87 15.06
N GLU A 147 -38.64 5.87 14.20
CA GLU A 147 -38.01 7.17 14.45
C GLU A 147 -38.70 7.93 15.55
N SER A 148 -40.06 7.92 15.59
CA SER A 148 -40.83 8.48 16.72
C SER A 148 -40.43 7.85 18.06
N LEU A 149 -40.29 6.51 18.09
CA LEU A 149 -39.83 5.80 19.29
C LEU A 149 -38.43 6.27 19.72
N ARG A 150 -37.52 6.44 18.77
CA ARG A 150 -36.15 6.90 19.04
C ARG A 150 -36.14 8.35 19.56
N GLU A 151 -36.97 9.21 19.02
CA GLU A 151 -37.11 10.61 19.48
C GLU A 151 -37.61 10.66 20.91
N GLU A 152 -38.64 9.87 21.23
CA GLU A 152 -39.16 9.74 22.61
C GLU A 152 -38.07 9.23 23.58
N GLN A 153 -37.29 8.23 23.17
CA GLN A 153 -36.17 7.71 23.97
C GLN A 153 -35.09 8.78 24.19
N ARG A 154 -34.73 9.54 23.16
CA ARG A 154 -33.78 10.66 23.28
C ARG A 154 -34.30 11.73 24.24
N ALA A 155 -35.60 12.07 24.16
CA ALA A 155 -36.22 13.05 25.05
C ALA A 155 -36.18 12.60 26.52
N ARG A 156 -36.22 11.30 26.80
CA ARG A 156 -36.06 10.70 28.15
C ARG A 156 -34.60 10.49 28.57
N GLY A 157 -33.60 10.86 27.72
CA GLY A 157 -32.18 10.63 27.99
C GLY A 157 -31.76 9.15 27.85
N GLU A 158 -32.56 8.32 27.20
CA GLU A 158 -32.25 6.92 26.92
C GLU A 158 -31.48 6.74 25.62
N THR A 159 -30.69 5.67 25.51
CA THR A 159 -30.05 5.30 24.25
C THR A 159 -31.12 4.80 23.26
N PRO A 160 -31.28 5.45 22.09
CA PRO A 160 -32.27 5.08 21.10
C PRO A 160 -32.06 3.67 20.55
N LYS A 161 -33.09 2.81 20.69
CA LYS A 161 -33.07 1.43 20.18
C LYS A 161 -34.46 0.94 19.86
N TYR A 162 -34.55 -0.16 19.11
CA TYR A 162 -35.82 -0.84 18.92
C TYR A 162 -36.27 -1.51 20.23
N ASP A 163 -37.57 -1.40 20.58
CA ASP A 163 -38.15 -1.83 21.87
C ASP A 163 -38.61 -3.28 21.91
N ASN A 164 -38.32 -4.07 20.89
CA ASN A 164 -38.64 -5.50 20.78
C ASN A 164 -40.16 -5.84 20.78
N ARG A 165 -41.06 -4.87 20.51
CA ARG A 165 -42.51 -5.06 20.58
C ARG A 165 -43.08 -6.15 19.67
N TYR A 166 -42.37 -6.50 18.57
CA TYR A 166 -42.76 -7.58 17.67
C TYR A 166 -42.04 -8.91 17.96
N ARG A 167 -41.20 -8.99 19.00
CA ARG A 167 -40.36 -10.16 19.27
C ARG A 167 -41.17 -11.45 19.50
N ASP A 168 -42.30 -11.35 20.18
CA ASP A 168 -43.19 -12.47 20.50
C ASP A 168 -44.61 -12.21 19.93
N PHE A 169 -44.67 -11.46 18.84
CA PHE A 169 -45.92 -11.10 18.19
C PHE A 169 -46.61 -12.34 17.58
N SER A 170 -47.79 -12.62 18.03
CA SER A 170 -48.66 -13.72 17.57
C SER A 170 -49.94 -13.25 16.90
N GLY A 171 -50.09 -11.92 16.69
CA GLY A 171 -51.25 -11.31 16.07
C GLY A 171 -51.31 -11.48 14.55
N THR A 172 -52.42 -10.99 13.96
CA THR A 172 -52.53 -10.96 12.51
C THR A 172 -51.64 -9.90 11.92
N PRO A 173 -50.81 -10.24 10.91
CA PRO A 173 -49.94 -9.26 10.25
C PRO A 173 -50.74 -8.07 9.70
N PRO A 174 -50.26 -6.83 9.88
CA PRO A 174 -50.89 -5.64 9.33
C PRO A 174 -51.00 -5.71 7.82
N LYS A 175 -52.16 -5.39 7.24
CA LYS A 175 -52.35 -5.41 5.78
C LYS A 175 -51.48 -4.35 5.09
N GLY A 176 -50.83 -4.74 4.01
CA GLY A 176 -50.06 -3.81 3.17
C GLY A 176 -48.66 -3.46 3.69
N ILE A 177 -48.25 -3.91 4.87
CA ILE A 177 -46.92 -3.68 5.42
C ILE A 177 -46.03 -4.89 5.10
N LYS A 178 -44.95 -4.66 4.34
CA LYS A 178 -43.89 -5.65 4.15
C LYS A 178 -42.99 -5.67 5.38
N PRO A 179 -42.85 -6.82 6.08
CA PRO A 179 -42.04 -6.88 7.29
C PRO A 179 -40.54 -6.83 6.98
N VAL A 180 -39.77 -6.40 7.98
CA VAL A 180 -38.34 -6.70 8.06
C VAL A 180 -38.15 -7.96 8.90
N ILE A 181 -37.01 -8.65 8.75
CA ILE A 181 -36.66 -9.76 9.63
C ILE A 181 -35.64 -9.27 10.65
N ARG A 182 -35.95 -9.46 11.94
CA ARG A 182 -35.03 -9.15 13.04
C ARG A 182 -34.54 -10.43 13.71
N ILE A 183 -33.27 -10.46 14.09
CA ILE A 183 -32.70 -11.54 14.89
C ILE A 183 -32.99 -11.27 16.38
N LYS A 184 -33.24 -12.33 17.15
CA LYS A 184 -33.41 -12.23 18.62
C LYS A 184 -32.03 -12.10 19.27
N ALA A 185 -31.68 -10.89 19.71
CA ALA A 185 -30.51 -10.64 20.52
C ALA A 185 -30.72 -11.08 21.98
N PRO A 186 -29.69 -11.39 22.77
CA PRO A 186 -29.80 -11.60 24.19
C PRO A 186 -30.35 -10.36 24.90
N LEU A 187 -31.34 -10.55 25.79
CA LEU A 187 -31.96 -9.45 26.54
C LEU A 187 -31.18 -9.06 27.81
N SER A 188 -30.28 -9.93 28.26
CA SER A 188 -29.50 -9.76 29.49
C SER A 188 -28.14 -10.50 29.36
N GLY A 189 -27.22 -10.20 30.28
CA GLY A 189 -25.89 -10.77 30.27
C GLY A 189 -24.89 -9.92 29.45
N GLU A 190 -23.83 -10.55 29.06
CA GLU A 190 -22.70 -9.91 28.36
C GLU A 190 -22.28 -10.74 27.16
N ILE A 191 -21.77 -10.06 26.13
CA ILE A 191 -21.10 -10.66 24.98
C ILE A 191 -19.63 -10.34 25.10
N THR A 192 -18.84 -11.37 25.38
CA THR A 192 -17.38 -11.25 25.53
C THR A 192 -16.69 -12.00 24.40
N PHE A 193 -15.67 -11.39 23.83
CA PHE A 193 -14.78 -12.01 22.85
C PHE A 193 -13.34 -11.54 23.05
N GLU A 194 -12.40 -12.37 22.63
CA GLU A 194 -10.98 -12.04 22.62
C GLU A 194 -10.60 -11.48 21.25
N ASP A 195 -10.05 -10.28 21.26
CA ASP A 195 -9.43 -9.66 20.08
C ASP A 195 -7.91 -9.78 20.17
N GLY A 196 -7.28 -10.32 19.13
CA GLY A 196 -5.84 -10.60 19.14
C GLY A 196 -4.97 -9.35 19.21
N ILE A 197 -5.53 -8.14 19.04
CA ILE A 197 -4.80 -6.86 19.10
C ILE A 197 -5.26 -6.01 20.30
N LYS A 198 -6.57 -5.98 20.55
CA LYS A 198 -7.18 -5.11 21.57
C LYS A 198 -7.43 -5.83 22.90
N GLY A 199 -7.19 -7.14 22.97
CA GLY A 199 -7.45 -7.96 24.14
C GLY A 199 -8.93 -8.30 24.31
N VAL A 200 -9.36 -8.59 25.54
CA VAL A 200 -10.73 -8.98 25.85
C VAL A 200 -11.67 -7.77 25.77
N ILE A 201 -12.73 -7.92 24.97
CA ILE A 201 -13.78 -6.90 24.80
C ILE A 201 -15.10 -7.49 25.30
N THR A 202 -15.76 -6.76 26.18
CA THR A 202 -17.07 -7.14 26.77
C THR A 202 -18.08 -6.04 26.54
N ILE A 203 -19.22 -6.40 25.98
CA ILE A 203 -20.35 -5.49 25.71
C ILE A 203 -21.57 -6.01 26.44
N SER A 204 -22.31 -5.14 27.16
CA SER A 204 -23.56 -5.51 27.77
C SER A 204 -24.63 -5.83 26.73
N ALA A 205 -25.34 -6.92 26.87
CA ALA A 205 -26.47 -7.24 26.00
C ALA A 205 -27.55 -6.13 25.97
N LYS A 206 -27.66 -5.33 27.04
CA LYS A 206 -28.55 -4.18 27.11
C LYS A 206 -28.22 -3.06 26.10
N GLU A 207 -26.99 -3.01 25.59
CA GLU A 207 -26.57 -2.03 24.57
C GLU A 207 -27.02 -2.44 23.16
N LEU A 208 -27.46 -3.68 22.97
CA LEU A 208 -27.90 -4.21 21.70
C LEU A 208 -29.43 -4.30 21.65
N ASP A 209 -29.98 -4.18 20.48
CA ASP A 209 -31.39 -4.44 20.18
C ASP A 209 -31.53 -5.65 19.25
N ASP A 210 -32.75 -6.08 19.01
CA ASP A 210 -33.05 -7.04 17.95
C ASP A 210 -32.87 -6.35 16.60
N PHE A 211 -31.68 -6.45 16.03
CA PHE A 211 -31.33 -5.75 14.79
C PHE A 211 -31.83 -6.45 13.52
N ILE A 212 -32.06 -5.66 12.48
CA ILE A 212 -32.57 -6.15 11.20
C ILE A 212 -31.47 -6.97 10.51
N ILE A 213 -31.84 -8.18 10.05
CA ILE A 213 -31.01 -9.05 9.20
C ILE A 213 -31.44 -9.05 7.74
N MET A 214 -32.79 -8.86 7.47
CA MET A 214 -33.31 -8.69 6.12
C MET A 214 -34.26 -7.49 6.10
N ARG A 215 -34.13 -6.65 5.06
CA ARG A 215 -35.01 -5.49 4.87
C ARG A 215 -36.33 -5.88 4.24
N SER A 216 -37.27 -4.97 4.20
CA SER A 216 -38.62 -5.18 3.65
C SER A 216 -38.64 -5.35 2.13
N ASP A 217 -37.58 -4.93 1.42
CA ASP A 217 -37.35 -5.16 0.01
C ASP A 217 -36.72 -6.53 -0.31
N GLY A 218 -36.40 -7.32 0.72
CA GLY A 218 -35.73 -8.61 0.60
C GLY A 218 -34.20 -8.52 0.57
N SER A 219 -33.61 -7.32 0.65
CA SER A 219 -32.16 -7.18 0.71
C SER A 219 -31.63 -7.48 2.12
N PRO A 220 -30.50 -8.18 2.24
CA PRO A 220 -29.89 -8.48 3.54
C PRO A 220 -29.14 -7.26 4.12
N THR A 221 -28.83 -7.31 5.41
CA THR A 221 -28.00 -6.28 6.05
C THR A 221 -26.56 -6.73 6.19
N TYR A 222 -25.64 -5.75 6.27
CA TYR A 222 -24.20 -5.95 6.35
C TYR A 222 -23.76 -7.00 7.39
N ASN A 223 -24.17 -6.86 8.65
CA ASN A 223 -23.72 -7.78 9.70
C ASN A 223 -24.16 -9.22 9.45
N PHE A 224 -25.33 -9.42 8.84
CA PHE A 224 -25.85 -10.75 8.53
C PHE A 224 -25.04 -11.43 7.43
N VAL A 225 -24.84 -10.74 6.29
CA VAL A 225 -24.13 -11.34 5.16
C VAL A 225 -22.65 -11.61 5.47
N VAL A 226 -21.99 -10.68 6.19
CA VAL A 226 -20.58 -10.85 6.55
C VAL A 226 -20.39 -12.06 7.44
N ALA A 227 -21.17 -12.21 8.52
CA ALA A 227 -21.06 -13.35 9.44
C ALA A 227 -21.37 -14.68 8.74
N LEU A 228 -22.42 -14.68 7.91
CA LEU A 228 -22.83 -15.89 7.18
C LEU A 228 -21.79 -16.30 6.12
N ASP A 229 -21.30 -15.36 5.33
CA ASP A 229 -20.30 -15.67 4.31
C ASP A 229 -18.95 -16.06 4.92
N ASP A 230 -18.50 -15.39 5.96
CA ASP A 230 -17.27 -15.80 6.67
C ASP A 230 -17.38 -17.25 7.16
N ALA A 231 -18.54 -17.63 7.70
CA ALA A 231 -18.78 -19.01 8.14
C ALA A 231 -18.81 -20.01 6.97
N LEU A 232 -19.56 -19.71 5.90
CA LEU A 232 -19.70 -20.59 4.72
C LEU A 232 -18.41 -20.71 3.90
N MET A 233 -17.61 -19.64 3.85
CA MET A 233 -16.29 -19.63 3.21
C MET A 233 -15.21 -20.27 4.09
N GLY A 234 -15.54 -20.69 5.33
CA GLY A 234 -14.61 -21.33 6.25
C GLY A 234 -13.54 -20.40 6.82
N VAL A 235 -13.80 -19.09 6.87
CA VAL A 235 -12.88 -18.10 7.44
C VAL A 235 -12.61 -18.43 8.90
N SER A 236 -11.35 -18.58 9.25
CA SER A 236 -10.89 -18.90 10.60
C SER A 236 -10.39 -17.69 11.37
N ASP A 237 -9.88 -16.68 10.66
CA ASP A 237 -9.25 -15.50 11.22
C ASP A 237 -9.73 -14.24 10.46
N VAL A 238 -10.32 -13.29 11.19
CA VAL A 238 -10.89 -12.04 10.67
C VAL A 238 -9.99 -10.89 11.04
N ILE A 239 -9.16 -10.42 10.10
CA ILE A 239 -8.32 -9.22 10.26
C ILE A 239 -9.01 -8.08 9.52
N ARG A 240 -9.35 -6.97 10.21
CA ARG A 240 -10.07 -5.82 9.63
C ARG A 240 -9.81 -4.53 10.41
N GLY A 241 -10.25 -3.40 9.87
CA GLY A 241 -10.16 -2.11 10.56
C GLY A 241 -10.94 -2.07 11.88
N ASP A 242 -10.45 -1.31 12.84
CA ASP A 242 -11.06 -1.19 14.17
C ASP A 242 -12.37 -0.39 14.19
N ASP A 243 -12.71 0.30 13.11
CA ASP A 243 -14.03 0.87 12.88
C ASP A 243 -15.16 -0.19 12.81
N HIS A 244 -14.80 -1.46 12.62
CA HIS A 244 -15.73 -2.59 12.66
C HIS A 244 -15.85 -3.26 14.04
N THR A 245 -15.14 -2.80 15.07
CA THR A 245 -15.18 -3.42 16.42
C THR A 245 -16.60 -3.49 16.98
N SER A 246 -17.41 -2.44 16.81
CA SER A 246 -18.80 -2.39 17.25
C SER A 246 -19.76 -3.33 16.48
N ASN A 247 -19.33 -3.87 15.32
CA ASN A 247 -20.09 -4.86 14.57
C ASN A 247 -19.90 -6.28 15.10
N THR A 248 -18.76 -6.55 15.75
CA THR A 248 -18.37 -7.90 16.19
C THR A 248 -19.39 -8.54 17.13
N PRO A 249 -19.95 -7.86 18.15
CA PRO A 249 -20.98 -8.45 19.01
C PRO A 249 -22.23 -8.89 18.23
N LYS A 250 -22.67 -8.10 17.24
CA LYS A 250 -23.80 -8.43 16.38
C LYS A 250 -23.52 -9.67 15.52
N GLN A 251 -22.31 -9.76 14.99
CA GLN A 251 -21.90 -10.93 14.19
C GLN A 251 -21.78 -12.18 15.07
N ILE A 252 -21.28 -12.08 16.30
CA ILE A 252 -21.25 -13.17 17.27
C ILE A 252 -22.67 -13.71 17.56
N ILE A 253 -23.67 -12.84 17.68
CA ILE A 253 -25.08 -13.25 17.84
C ILE A 253 -25.53 -14.08 16.63
N ILE A 254 -25.17 -13.66 15.41
CA ILE A 254 -25.53 -14.38 14.18
C ILE A 254 -24.83 -15.75 14.12
N TYR A 255 -23.52 -15.80 14.41
CA TYR A 255 -22.78 -17.07 14.48
C TYR A 255 -23.43 -18.05 15.47
N ASN A 256 -23.72 -17.59 16.68
CA ASN A 256 -24.34 -18.41 17.73
C ASN A 256 -25.77 -18.86 17.33
N ALA A 257 -26.57 -17.96 16.76
CA ALA A 257 -27.90 -18.28 16.28
C ALA A 257 -27.91 -19.34 15.19
N LEU A 258 -26.93 -19.31 14.28
CA LEU A 258 -26.79 -20.28 13.19
C LEU A 258 -26.03 -21.56 13.59
N GLY A 259 -25.43 -21.58 14.80
CA GLY A 259 -24.63 -22.72 15.27
C GLY A 259 -23.28 -22.86 14.61
N PHE A 260 -22.71 -21.76 14.08
CA PHE A 260 -21.37 -21.75 13.50
C PHE A 260 -20.29 -21.49 14.55
N SER A 261 -19.08 -21.99 14.30
CA SER A 261 -17.91 -21.68 15.12
C SER A 261 -17.45 -20.26 14.88
N LEU A 262 -17.09 -19.54 15.94
CA LEU A 262 -16.53 -18.19 15.82
C LEU A 262 -15.14 -18.23 15.20
N PRO A 263 -14.81 -17.28 14.32
CA PRO A 263 -13.42 -17.02 13.90
C PRO A 263 -12.66 -16.30 15.02
N LYS A 264 -11.33 -16.22 14.91
CA LYS A 264 -10.55 -15.26 15.70
C LYS A 264 -10.68 -13.87 15.10
N PHE A 265 -10.71 -12.86 15.95
CA PHE A 265 -10.85 -11.47 15.53
C PHE A 265 -9.57 -10.69 15.80
N PHE A 266 -9.19 -9.81 14.86
CA PHE A 266 -8.05 -8.90 14.96
C PHE A 266 -8.45 -7.55 14.36
N HIS A 267 -8.66 -6.54 15.22
CA HIS A 267 -9.07 -5.21 14.82
C HIS A 267 -7.85 -4.27 14.76
N ILE A 268 -7.34 -4.04 13.56
CA ILE A 268 -6.18 -3.19 13.31
C ILE A 268 -6.55 -1.71 13.38
N PRO A 269 -5.76 -0.87 14.07
CA PRO A 269 -6.02 0.57 14.17
C PRO A 269 -6.00 1.26 12.80
N MET A 270 -6.74 2.34 12.66
CA MET A 270 -6.75 3.15 11.44
C MET A 270 -5.39 3.84 11.19
N ILE A 271 -5.14 4.17 9.93
CA ILE A 271 -4.02 5.03 9.55
C ILE A 271 -4.47 6.49 9.73
N LEU A 272 -3.64 7.28 10.40
CA LEU A 272 -3.87 8.71 10.61
C LEU A 272 -2.99 9.54 9.66
N ASN A 273 -3.46 10.73 9.34
CA ASN A 273 -2.65 11.74 8.67
C ASN A 273 -1.60 12.34 9.65
N PRO A 274 -0.66 13.19 9.21
CA PRO A 274 0.33 13.82 10.09
C PRO A 274 -0.29 14.58 11.27
N GLU A 275 -1.48 15.17 11.09
CA GLU A 275 -2.22 15.94 12.09
C GLU A 275 -2.99 15.04 13.10
N GLY A 276 -2.92 13.71 12.95
CA GLY A 276 -3.56 12.76 13.85
C GLY A 276 -5.05 12.51 13.59
N LYS A 277 -5.58 12.95 12.44
CA LYS A 277 -6.94 12.65 11.99
C LYS A 277 -6.96 11.42 11.09
N LYS A 278 -8.12 10.78 10.94
CA LYS A 278 -8.29 9.67 9.98
C LYS A 278 -7.84 10.12 8.59
N LEU A 279 -6.93 9.34 8.00
CA LEU A 279 -6.46 9.61 6.64
C LEU A 279 -7.65 9.60 5.66
N SER A 280 -7.85 10.71 4.96
CA SER A 280 -8.94 10.89 4.00
C SER A 280 -8.42 11.13 2.59
N LYS A 281 -9.31 11.09 1.59
CA LYS A 281 -8.94 11.41 0.20
C LYS A 281 -8.29 12.79 0.05
N ARG A 282 -8.68 13.75 0.91
CA ARG A 282 -8.11 15.12 0.92
C ARG A 282 -6.69 15.17 1.51
N ASP A 283 -6.33 14.17 2.33
CA ASP A 283 -5.03 14.07 2.99
C ASP A 283 -4.07 13.12 2.25
N GLY A 284 -4.34 12.78 0.99
CA GLY A 284 -3.53 11.87 0.20
C GLY A 284 -3.91 10.38 0.31
N ALA A 285 -5.09 10.05 0.85
CA ALA A 285 -5.65 8.71 0.71
C ALA A 285 -6.15 8.48 -0.72
N MET A 286 -5.22 8.50 -1.65
CA MET A 286 -5.47 8.19 -3.06
C MET A 286 -5.76 6.71 -3.26
N GLY A 287 -6.33 6.36 -4.41
CA GLY A 287 -6.45 4.98 -4.84
C GLY A 287 -5.08 4.33 -5.04
N VAL A 288 -5.01 3.03 -4.84
CA VAL A 288 -3.75 2.28 -5.01
C VAL A 288 -3.17 2.48 -6.42
N MET A 289 -4.03 2.53 -7.43
CA MET A 289 -3.59 2.75 -8.82
C MET A 289 -3.08 4.18 -9.09
N ASP A 290 -3.49 5.16 -8.27
CA ASP A 290 -2.95 6.52 -8.38
C ASP A 290 -1.46 6.56 -8.00
N TYR A 291 -1.04 5.75 -7.02
CA TYR A 291 0.38 5.60 -6.68
C TYR A 291 1.18 4.98 -7.83
N LYS A 292 0.62 4.02 -8.58
CA LYS A 292 1.24 3.52 -9.81
C LYS A 292 1.49 4.67 -10.79
N LEU A 293 0.46 5.47 -11.05
CA LEU A 293 0.55 6.63 -11.96
C LEU A 293 1.53 7.71 -11.47
N MET A 294 1.74 7.82 -10.17
CA MET A 294 2.77 8.70 -9.56
C MET A 294 4.18 8.10 -9.58
N GLY A 295 4.35 6.91 -10.13
CA GLY A 295 5.64 6.26 -10.28
C GLY A 295 6.18 5.58 -9.02
N TYR A 296 5.28 5.13 -8.13
CA TYR A 296 5.66 4.24 -7.03
C TYR A 296 5.74 2.79 -7.49
N LEU A 297 6.66 2.05 -6.91
CA LEU A 297 6.80 0.62 -7.12
C LEU A 297 5.92 -0.17 -6.15
N PRO A 298 5.37 -1.33 -6.55
CA PRO A 298 4.51 -2.13 -5.69
C PRO A 298 5.22 -2.59 -4.40
N GLU A 299 6.50 -2.93 -4.47
CA GLU A 299 7.30 -3.31 -3.30
C GLU A 299 7.40 -2.17 -2.27
N ALA A 300 7.55 -0.94 -2.74
CA ALA A 300 7.62 0.23 -1.88
C ALA A 300 6.30 0.45 -1.12
N ILE A 301 5.17 0.29 -1.80
CA ILE A 301 3.84 0.40 -1.18
C ILE A 301 3.65 -0.70 -0.14
N LEU A 302 3.91 -1.95 -0.48
CA LEU A 302 3.76 -3.07 0.45
C LEU A 302 4.65 -2.90 1.67
N ASN A 303 5.91 -2.52 1.49
CA ASN A 303 6.83 -2.27 2.60
C ASN A 303 6.39 -1.08 3.47
N PHE A 304 5.94 0.01 2.85
CA PHE A 304 5.41 1.14 3.59
C PHE A 304 4.20 0.72 4.44
N LEU A 305 3.27 -0.03 3.85
CA LEU A 305 2.04 -0.44 4.52
C LEU A 305 2.27 -1.48 5.63
N VAL A 306 3.20 -2.42 5.45
CA VAL A 306 3.50 -3.40 6.52
C VAL A 306 4.02 -2.70 7.76
N ARG A 307 4.86 -1.65 7.60
CA ARG A 307 5.39 -0.85 8.72
C ARG A 307 4.32 0.01 9.42
N LEU A 308 3.16 0.20 8.81
CA LEU A 308 2.02 0.89 9.45
C LEU A 308 1.19 -0.07 10.32
N GLY A 309 1.79 -0.60 11.36
CA GLY A 309 1.15 -1.45 12.35
C GLY A 309 1.87 -2.76 12.65
N PHE A 310 2.86 -3.15 11.86
CA PHE A 310 3.73 -4.29 12.13
C PHE A 310 5.18 -3.83 12.28
N SER A 311 5.91 -4.40 13.23
CA SER A 311 7.34 -4.20 13.43
C SER A 311 8.03 -5.53 13.73
N TYR A 312 9.27 -5.64 13.29
CA TYR A 312 10.15 -6.75 13.60
C TYR A 312 11.54 -6.18 13.85
N GLU A 313 11.97 -6.17 15.12
CA GLU A 313 13.21 -5.53 15.54
C GLU A 313 13.38 -4.12 14.92
N ASP A 314 14.57 -3.75 14.48
CA ASP A 314 14.87 -2.48 13.82
C ASP A 314 14.77 -2.55 12.28
N LYS A 315 14.21 -3.65 11.74
CA LYS A 315 14.13 -3.86 10.30
C LYS A 315 13.13 -2.91 9.65
N GLU A 316 13.60 -2.18 8.64
CA GLU A 316 12.80 -1.19 7.91
C GLU A 316 12.46 -1.64 6.48
N ILE A 317 13.35 -2.41 5.86
CA ILE A 317 13.21 -2.90 4.48
C ILE A 317 12.86 -4.39 4.52
N PHE A 318 11.77 -4.74 3.82
CA PHE A 318 11.26 -6.11 3.73
C PHE A 318 10.92 -6.47 2.29
N SER A 319 11.49 -7.51 1.77
CA SER A 319 10.92 -8.19 0.59
C SER A 319 9.56 -8.81 0.95
N LEU A 320 8.72 -9.09 -0.03
CA LEU A 320 7.42 -9.77 0.22
C LEU A 320 7.62 -11.12 0.89
N GLN A 321 8.67 -11.86 0.52
CA GLN A 321 8.99 -13.15 1.12
C GLN A 321 9.35 -13.00 2.61
N GLU A 322 10.19 -12.03 2.96
CA GLU A 322 10.52 -11.72 4.36
C GLU A 322 9.29 -11.23 5.14
N MET A 323 8.41 -10.46 4.52
CA MET A 323 7.13 -10.10 5.16
C MET A 323 6.33 -11.35 5.52
N ILE A 324 6.21 -12.32 4.61
CA ILE A 324 5.51 -13.59 4.87
C ILE A 324 6.17 -14.37 6.01
N GLU A 325 7.50 -14.48 6.00
CA GLU A 325 8.23 -15.27 6.98
C GLU A 325 8.21 -14.66 8.39
N LEU A 326 8.29 -13.34 8.47
CA LEU A 326 8.44 -12.63 9.75
C LEU A 326 7.12 -12.15 10.35
N PHE A 327 6.05 -12.02 9.53
CA PHE A 327 4.77 -11.49 10.01
C PHE A 327 4.20 -12.30 11.16
N SER A 328 3.70 -11.62 12.20
CA SER A 328 2.94 -12.22 13.30
C SER A 328 1.82 -11.30 13.72
N THR A 329 0.65 -11.86 13.95
CA THR A 329 -0.47 -11.11 14.52
C THR A 329 -0.18 -10.60 15.93
N ASP A 330 0.70 -11.29 16.67
CA ASP A 330 1.13 -10.89 18.03
C ASP A 330 2.04 -9.65 18.02
N ALA A 331 2.66 -9.35 16.87
CA ALA A 331 3.51 -8.18 16.67
C ALA A 331 2.75 -6.97 16.09
N LEU A 332 1.41 -7.09 15.94
CA LEU A 332 0.58 -5.98 15.48
C LEU A 332 0.35 -4.97 16.61
N GLY A 333 0.65 -3.71 16.33
CA GLY A 333 0.45 -2.63 17.29
C GLY A 333 -1.03 -2.29 17.49
N SER A 334 -1.44 -2.02 18.74
CA SER A 334 -2.79 -1.58 19.10
C SER A 334 -3.04 -0.08 18.90
N SER A 335 -1.99 0.70 18.64
CA SER A 335 -2.05 2.15 18.43
C SER A 335 -2.09 2.53 16.96
N PRO A 336 -2.82 3.60 16.57
CA PRO A 336 -2.84 4.08 15.20
C PRO A 336 -1.46 4.51 14.71
N SER A 337 -1.15 4.20 13.46
CA SER A 337 0.09 4.63 12.79
C SER A 337 -0.16 5.90 11.97
N ARG A 338 0.84 6.77 11.88
CA ARG A 338 0.77 8.01 11.07
C ARG A 338 1.41 7.81 9.71
N TYR A 339 0.74 8.32 8.69
CA TYR A 339 1.27 8.40 7.33
C TYR A 339 2.45 9.38 7.28
N ASN A 340 3.56 8.95 6.66
CA ASN A 340 4.76 9.77 6.48
C ASN A 340 5.19 9.71 5.01
N GLN A 341 4.97 10.81 4.29
CA GLN A 341 5.27 10.93 2.87
C GLN A 341 6.78 10.84 2.57
N GLU A 342 7.62 11.44 3.41
CA GLU A 342 9.07 11.41 3.19
C GLU A 342 9.64 10.00 3.33
N LYS A 343 9.16 9.26 4.34
CA LYS A 343 9.50 7.84 4.53
C LYS A 343 9.06 7.00 3.33
N PHE A 344 7.88 7.28 2.78
CA PHE A 344 7.37 6.55 1.63
C PHE A 344 8.20 6.82 0.37
N LEU A 345 8.56 8.08 0.10
CA LEU A 345 9.45 8.45 -1.00
C LEU A 345 10.86 7.83 -0.85
N TRP A 346 11.38 7.80 0.38
CA TRP A 346 12.65 7.14 0.67
C TRP A 346 12.60 5.64 0.37
N LEU A 347 11.54 4.95 0.78
CA LEU A 347 11.33 3.54 0.45
C LEU A 347 11.24 3.33 -1.07
N ASN A 348 10.50 4.18 -1.78
CA ASN A 348 10.35 4.04 -3.22
C ASN A 348 11.68 4.23 -3.94
N GLN A 349 12.48 5.23 -3.55
CA GLN A 349 13.83 5.42 -4.08
C GLN A 349 14.72 4.21 -3.81
N HIS A 350 14.64 3.61 -2.60
CA HIS A 350 15.38 2.41 -2.28
C HIS A 350 15.08 1.26 -3.26
N TYR A 351 13.79 1.00 -3.54
CA TYR A 351 13.39 -0.06 -4.47
C TYR A 351 13.71 0.28 -5.94
N ILE A 352 13.64 1.56 -6.35
CA ILE A 352 14.09 2.00 -7.67
C ILE A 352 15.59 1.71 -7.83
N LYS A 353 16.42 2.00 -6.82
CA LYS A 353 17.87 1.71 -6.85
C LYS A 353 18.17 0.22 -7.00
N GLN A 354 17.40 -0.63 -6.37
CA GLN A 354 17.58 -2.09 -6.40
C GLN A 354 16.93 -2.77 -7.61
N CYS A 355 16.02 -2.09 -8.31
CA CYS A 355 15.36 -2.65 -9.49
C CYS A 355 16.38 -2.95 -10.57
N ASP A 356 16.34 -4.15 -11.16
CA ASP A 356 17.17 -4.46 -12.32
C ASP A 356 16.78 -3.58 -13.52
N ASN A 357 17.73 -3.35 -14.43
CA ASN A 357 17.57 -2.38 -15.50
C ASN A 357 16.56 -2.84 -16.57
N GLU A 358 16.40 -4.14 -16.81
CA GLU A 358 15.44 -4.65 -17.79
C GLU A 358 14.00 -4.46 -17.29
N ARG A 359 13.75 -4.80 -16.02
CA ARG A 359 12.45 -4.54 -15.38
C ARG A 359 12.15 -3.04 -15.31
N LEU A 360 13.15 -2.24 -14.93
CA LEU A 360 13.00 -0.79 -14.85
C LEU A 360 12.65 -0.18 -16.21
N GLU A 361 13.27 -0.64 -17.30
CA GLU A 361 12.97 -0.23 -18.67
C GLU A 361 11.49 -0.48 -19.01
N GLY A 362 10.97 -1.69 -18.67
CA GLY A 362 9.56 -2.01 -18.88
C GLY A 362 8.61 -1.09 -18.08
N LEU A 363 8.98 -0.73 -16.84
CA LEU A 363 8.18 0.18 -16.02
C LEU A 363 8.23 1.63 -16.53
N LEU A 364 9.37 2.07 -17.04
CA LEU A 364 9.58 3.43 -17.54
C LEU A 364 8.90 3.71 -18.86
N SER A 365 8.57 2.68 -19.65
CA SER A 365 7.83 2.85 -20.91
C SER A 365 6.46 3.52 -20.69
N ASP A 366 5.79 3.21 -19.58
CA ASP A 366 4.51 3.85 -19.19
C ASP A 366 4.68 5.37 -18.90
N PHE A 367 5.92 5.85 -18.68
CA PHE A 367 6.25 7.24 -18.39
C PHE A 367 6.93 7.97 -19.54
N GLY A 368 6.94 7.37 -20.75
CA GLY A 368 7.46 7.98 -21.97
C GLY A 368 8.99 8.05 -21.99
N VAL A 369 9.66 7.11 -21.35
CA VAL A 369 11.12 6.91 -21.46
C VAL A 369 11.36 5.94 -22.60
N GLU A 370 12.09 6.38 -23.62
CA GLU A 370 12.45 5.57 -24.76
C GLU A 370 13.60 4.63 -24.43
N ARG A 371 13.63 3.50 -25.11
CA ARG A 371 14.68 2.50 -24.98
C ARG A 371 16.00 3.03 -25.54
N ILE A 372 17.09 2.76 -24.81
CA ILE A 372 18.46 2.99 -25.28
C ILE A 372 19.04 1.64 -25.69
N ASP A 373 19.35 1.46 -26.98
CA ASP A 373 19.86 0.19 -27.52
C ASP A 373 21.27 -0.14 -27.03
N ASP A 374 22.14 0.88 -26.87
CA ASP A 374 23.48 0.70 -26.30
C ASP A 374 23.36 0.36 -24.80
N LYS A 375 23.59 -0.90 -24.47
CA LYS A 375 23.50 -1.41 -23.10
C LYS A 375 24.42 -0.68 -22.12
N LYS A 376 25.64 -0.33 -22.53
CA LYS A 376 26.60 0.34 -21.64
C LYS A 376 26.13 1.75 -21.28
N LYS A 377 25.67 2.50 -22.27
CA LYS A 377 25.11 3.85 -22.06
C LYS A 377 23.85 3.81 -21.22
N ARG A 378 22.94 2.87 -21.52
CA ARG A 378 21.73 2.66 -20.74
C ARG A 378 22.04 2.37 -19.29
N ASP A 379 22.90 1.39 -19.01
CA ASP A 379 23.24 0.97 -17.66
C ASP A 379 23.94 2.11 -16.88
N MET A 380 24.82 2.87 -17.52
CA MET A 380 25.44 4.06 -16.94
C MET A 380 24.39 5.12 -16.59
N LEU A 381 23.52 5.47 -17.53
CA LEU A 381 22.46 6.46 -17.30
C LEU A 381 21.51 6.02 -16.18
N TYR A 382 21.08 4.77 -16.18
CA TYR A 382 20.14 4.27 -15.19
C TYR A 382 20.72 4.30 -13.77
N VAL A 383 22.01 3.98 -13.60
CA VAL A 383 22.70 4.12 -12.30
C VAL A 383 22.63 5.57 -11.82
N LEU A 384 22.96 6.53 -12.70
CA LEU A 384 22.97 7.96 -12.36
C LEU A 384 21.57 8.50 -12.01
N LEU A 385 20.53 8.07 -12.75
CA LEU A 385 19.17 8.53 -12.53
C LEU A 385 18.48 7.84 -11.33
N LYS A 386 18.75 6.56 -11.07
CA LYS A 386 18.27 5.85 -9.89
C LYS A 386 18.66 6.54 -8.59
N ASP A 387 19.87 7.07 -8.50
CA ASP A 387 20.35 7.76 -7.31
C ASP A 387 19.63 9.09 -7.04
N ARG A 388 19.05 9.67 -8.07
CA ARG A 388 18.46 11.00 -8.04
C ARG A 388 16.93 11.00 -8.07
N SER A 389 16.30 9.86 -8.34
CA SER A 389 14.86 9.76 -8.55
C SER A 389 14.18 9.04 -7.41
N LYS A 390 13.22 9.70 -6.78
CA LYS A 390 12.37 9.10 -5.75
C LYS A 390 11.14 8.42 -6.34
N THR A 391 10.77 8.76 -7.59
CA THR A 391 9.65 8.17 -8.34
C THR A 391 10.04 7.96 -9.80
N LEU A 392 9.27 7.11 -10.53
CA LEU A 392 9.48 6.93 -11.96
C LEU A 392 9.14 8.20 -12.77
N ILE A 393 8.25 9.06 -12.23
CA ILE A 393 7.99 10.39 -12.83
C ILE A 393 9.24 11.26 -12.75
N GLU A 394 9.91 11.32 -11.59
CA GLU A 394 11.15 12.07 -11.45
C GLU A 394 12.26 11.52 -12.36
N PHE A 395 12.35 10.19 -12.47
CA PHE A 395 13.26 9.53 -13.39
C PHE A 395 13.00 9.95 -14.84
N SER A 396 11.75 9.87 -15.28
CA SER A 396 11.32 10.26 -16.63
C SER A 396 11.59 11.75 -16.90
N ALA A 397 11.36 12.62 -15.91
CA ALA A 397 11.65 14.06 -16.04
C ALA A 397 13.14 14.31 -16.26
N GLN A 398 14.01 13.67 -15.46
CA GLN A 398 15.48 13.79 -15.62
C GLN A 398 15.97 13.17 -16.94
N TRP A 399 15.36 12.06 -17.38
CA TRP A 399 15.65 11.47 -18.68
C TRP A 399 15.35 12.45 -19.82
N ARG A 400 14.16 13.08 -19.79
CA ARG A 400 13.79 14.11 -20.79
C ARG A 400 14.75 15.29 -20.79
N GLU A 401 15.18 15.75 -19.62
CA GLU A 401 16.15 16.84 -19.51
C GLU A 401 17.47 16.55 -20.23
N ILE A 402 17.88 15.26 -20.29
CA ILE A 402 19.09 14.85 -20.98
C ILE A 402 18.86 14.77 -22.50
N PHE A 403 17.75 14.15 -22.93
CA PHE A 403 17.51 13.85 -24.34
C PHE A 403 16.78 14.96 -25.13
N SER A 404 16.07 15.87 -24.45
CA SER A 404 15.46 17.02 -25.13
C SER A 404 16.46 18.16 -25.26
N PRO A 405 16.81 18.58 -26.49
CA PRO A 405 17.74 19.70 -26.70
C PRO A 405 17.24 20.98 -26.04
N PRO A 406 18.12 21.77 -25.42
CA PRO A 406 17.75 23.12 -25.00
C PRO A 406 17.39 23.98 -26.24
N SER A 407 16.31 24.77 -26.14
CA SER A 407 15.82 25.61 -27.22
C SER A 407 15.52 27.01 -26.71
N ALA A 408 15.83 28.03 -27.52
CA ALA A 408 15.39 29.40 -27.24
C ALA A 408 13.88 29.59 -27.47
N GLU A 409 13.26 28.73 -28.30
CA GLU A 409 11.86 28.74 -28.64
C GLU A 409 11.15 27.53 -27.98
N GLY A 410 10.49 27.77 -26.85
CA GLY A 410 9.56 26.82 -26.23
C GLY A 410 10.15 25.74 -25.29
N GLY A 411 9.58 25.60 -24.15
CA GLY A 411 9.60 24.44 -23.24
C GLY A 411 10.88 24.16 -22.44
N ASN A 412 12.02 24.00 -23.04
CA ASN A 412 13.32 23.72 -22.40
C ASN A 412 14.33 24.85 -22.67
N GLY A 413 14.03 26.03 -22.16
CA GLY A 413 14.93 27.19 -22.31
C GLY A 413 16.24 27.06 -21.52
N TYR A 414 17.19 27.93 -21.84
CA TYR A 414 18.41 28.05 -21.06
C TYR A 414 18.16 28.78 -19.75
N ASP A 415 18.81 28.35 -18.66
CA ASP A 415 18.72 29.02 -17.34
C ASP A 415 19.24 30.48 -17.46
N GLU A 416 18.33 31.44 -17.44
CA GLU A 416 18.64 32.87 -17.60
C GLU A 416 19.58 33.41 -16.52
N LYS A 417 19.51 32.90 -15.28
CA LYS A 417 20.39 33.33 -14.20
C LYS A 417 21.82 32.86 -14.42
N MET A 418 21.99 31.71 -15.02
CA MET A 418 23.30 31.19 -15.40
C MET A 418 23.85 31.88 -16.64
N LEU A 419 23.01 32.12 -17.66
CA LEU A 419 23.42 32.87 -18.86
C LEU A 419 24.09 34.20 -18.49
N LYS A 420 23.48 34.94 -17.55
CA LYS A 420 23.99 36.25 -17.09
C LYS A 420 25.30 36.18 -16.30
N LYS A 421 25.73 34.99 -15.86
CA LYS A 421 26.93 34.77 -15.05
C LYS A 421 28.05 34.09 -15.84
N LEU A 422 27.84 33.79 -17.12
CA LEU A 422 28.86 33.12 -17.93
C LEU A 422 30.06 34.02 -18.14
N ASP A 423 31.23 33.41 -18.03
CA ASP A 423 32.52 34.06 -18.28
C ASP A 423 32.73 34.22 -19.79
N SER A 424 33.11 35.40 -20.27
CA SER A 424 33.30 35.67 -21.68
C SER A 424 34.47 34.84 -22.27
N LEU A 425 35.51 34.56 -21.47
CA LEU A 425 36.64 33.72 -21.87
C LEU A 425 36.19 32.27 -22.01
N ALA A 426 35.31 31.80 -21.12
CA ALA A 426 34.73 30.46 -21.21
C ALA A 426 33.88 30.29 -22.47
N LEU A 427 33.13 31.31 -22.89
CA LEU A 427 32.36 31.27 -24.14
C LEU A 427 33.26 31.26 -25.41
N LYS A 428 34.38 31.98 -25.40
CA LYS A 428 35.35 31.93 -26.47
C LYS A 428 36.00 30.53 -26.57
N ALA A 429 36.39 29.97 -25.42
CA ALA A 429 36.92 28.62 -25.35
C ALA A 429 35.89 27.57 -25.82
N LEU A 430 34.60 27.73 -25.46
CA LEU A 430 33.54 26.83 -25.94
C LEU A 430 33.40 26.88 -27.47
N GLY A 431 33.52 28.09 -28.07
CA GLY A 431 33.50 28.25 -29.52
C GLY A 431 34.69 27.55 -30.22
N GLU A 432 35.90 27.57 -29.62
CA GLU A 432 37.04 26.85 -30.13
C GLU A 432 36.89 25.32 -29.94
N LEU A 433 36.46 24.88 -28.77
CA LEU A 433 36.22 23.46 -28.47
C LEU A 433 35.32 22.79 -29.52
N VAL A 434 34.23 23.43 -29.90
CA VAL A 434 33.22 22.90 -30.83
C VAL A 434 33.80 22.65 -32.24
N GLU A 435 34.85 23.35 -32.66
CA GLU A 435 35.46 23.18 -33.95
C GLU A 435 36.66 22.21 -33.92
N ARG A 436 37.13 21.75 -32.75
CA ARG A 436 38.21 20.79 -32.61
C ARG A 436 37.77 19.37 -32.95
N GLU A 437 38.44 18.69 -33.87
CA GLU A 437 38.12 17.30 -34.24
C GLU A 437 38.54 16.33 -33.14
N ASP A 438 39.66 16.54 -32.45
CA ASP A 438 40.15 15.72 -31.35
C ASP A 438 39.22 15.70 -30.13
N PHE A 439 38.36 16.73 -29.95
CA PHE A 439 37.28 16.71 -28.93
C PHE A 439 36.31 15.54 -29.14
N TYR A 440 36.04 15.20 -30.40
CA TYR A 440 35.08 14.14 -30.72
C TYR A 440 35.67 12.74 -30.58
N GLU A 441 37.00 12.61 -30.57
CA GLU A 441 37.70 11.36 -30.25
C GLU A 441 37.59 11.03 -28.74
N ALA A 442 37.45 12.05 -27.89
CA ALA A 442 37.30 11.88 -26.45
C ALA A 442 35.96 11.24 -26.01
N PHE A 443 34.96 11.13 -26.92
CA PHE A 443 33.68 10.49 -26.67
C PHE A 443 33.73 8.97 -26.46
N GLU A 444 34.93 8.38 -26.46
CA GLU A 444 35.10 6.94 -26.24
C GLU A 444 34.81 6.51 -24.79
N SER A 445 35.16 7.34 -23.79
CA SER A 445 34.88 7.09 -22.40
C SER A 445 34.81 8.37 -21.56
N VAL A 446 34.20 8.26 -20.35
CA VAL A 446 34.12 9.35 -19.37
C VAL A 446 35.53 9.82 -18.98
N GLU A 447 36.45 8.88 -18.71
CA GLU A 447 37.83 9.18 -18.29
C GLU A 447 38.59 9.92 -19.38
N LYS A 448 38.44 9.51 -20.66
CA LYS A 448 39.06 10.21 -21.79
C LYS A 448 38.49 11.62 -21.96
N MET A 449 37.20 11.78 -21.81
CA MET A 449 36.53 13.08 -21.87
C MET A 449 37.01 14.01 -20.75
N GLU A 450 37.10 13.52 -19.52
CA GLU A 450 37.61 14.32 -18.38
C GLU A 450 39.05 14.76 -18.63
N ALA A 451 39.92 13.83 -19.01
CA ALA A 451 41.33 14.13 -19.29
C ALA A 451 41.45 15.16 -20.43
N TYR A 452 40.67 15.00 -21.50
CA TYR A 452 40.64 15.93 -22.61
C TYR A 452 40.23 17.34 -22.22
N LEU A 453 39.12 17.48 -21.47
CA LEU A 453 38.63 18.79 -21.03
C LEU A 453 39.60 19.49 -20.08
N HIS A 454 40.27 18.76 -19.21
CA HIS A 454 41.34 19.31 -18.37
C HIS A 454 42.48 19.85 -19.21
N LYS A 455 43.01 19.04 -20.13
CA LYS A 455 44.12 19.43 -21.04
C LYS A 455 43.73 20.64 -21.90
N PHE A 456 42.56 20.63 -22.51
CA PHE A 456 42.05 21.73 -23.33
C PHE A 456 42.01 23.05 -22.57
N VAL A 457 41.48 23.07 -21.32
CA VAL A 457 41.38 24.29 -20.51
C VAL A 457 42.77 24.82 -20.12
N GLU A 458 43.73 23.94 -19.85
CA GLU A 458 45.12 24.32 -19.55
C GLU A 458 45.83 24.92 -20.80
N GLU A 459 45.71 24.29 -21.97
CA GLU A 459 46.26 24.77 -23.24
C GLU A 459 45.66 26.14 -23.60
N PHE A 460 44.33 26.25 -23.62
CA PHE A 460 43.63 27.50 -23.94
C PHE A 460 43.97 28.63 -22.96
N GLY A 461 44.13 28.32 -21.67
CA GLY A 461 44.52 29.27 -20.65
C GLY A 461 45.96 29.78 -20.78
N SER A 462 46.88 28.93 -21.25
CA SER A 462 48.29 29.30 -21.44
C SER A 462 48.52 30.11 -22.71
N GLU A 463 47.87 29.78 -23.84
CA GLU A 463 47.96 30.50 -25.09
C GLU A 463 47.47 31.97 -24.98
N LYS A 464 46.38 32.20 -24.24
CA LYS A 464 45.81 33.55 -24.06
C LYS A 464 46.56 34.41 -23.06
N SER A 465 47.36 33.81 -22.17
CA SER A 465 48.22 34.57 -21.25
C SER A 465 49.46 35.15 -21.90
N SER A 466 49.85 34.66 -23.10
CA SER A 466 51.00 35.16 -23.88
C SER A 466 50.67 36.34 -24.82
N ASP A 467 49.39 36.54 -25.18
CA ASP A 467 48.95 37.57 -26.12
C ASP A 467 48.54 38.93 -25.47
N ASP A 468 48.34 38.98 -24.15
CA ASP A 468 47.90 40.19 -23.47
C ASP A 468 49.03 40.81 -22.62
N SER A 469 49.86 41.63 -23.30
CA SER A 469 50.93 42.43 -22.66
C SER A 469 50.45 43.73 -22.02
N SER A 470 49.15 43.87 -21.67
CA SER A 470 48.59 45.00 -20.94
C SER A 470 48.28 44.64 -19.49
N GLU A 471 48.82 45.39 -18.57
CA GLU A 471 48.76 45.29 -17.11
C GLU A 471 47.36 45.01 -16.57
N GLY A 472 47.17 43.86 -15.95
CA GLY A 472 46.02 43.59 -15.11
C GLY A 472 45.65 42.14 -14.99
N LYS A 473 46.13 41.46 -13.93
CA LYS A 473 45.69 40.17 -13.41
C LYS A 473 45.23 39.11 -14.43
N GLY A 474 46.18 38.62 -15.20
CA GLY A 474 45.99 37.49 -16.13
C GLY A 474 45.78 36.18 -15.41
N GLY A 475 44.57 35.88 -15.03
CA GLY A 475 44.17 34.53 -14.62
C GLY A 475 43.67 33.77 -15.84
N GLY A 476 44.44 32.78 -16.31
CA GLY A 476 44.03 31.89 -17.40
C GLY A 476 42.66 31.24 -17.15
N LEU A 477 42.05 30.67 -18.17
CA LEU A 477 40.78 29.98 -18.05
C LEU A 477 40.89 28.85 -17.03
N LYS A 478 39.99 28.80 -16.09
CA LYS A 478 39.92 27.72 -15.09
C LYS A 478 38.75 26.79 -15.40
N LEU A 479 38.93 25.50 -15.17
CA LEU A 479 37.88 24.48 -15.37
C LEU A 479 36.56 24.85 -14.72
N GLY A 480 36.59 25.38 -13.48
CA GLY A 480 35.38 25.82 -12.75
C GLY A 480 34.59 26.95 -13.41
N LYS A 481 35.20 27.72 -14.34
CA LYS A 481 34.52 28.73 -15.15
C LYS A 481 34.04 28.19 -16.50
N PHE A 482 34.76 27.21 -17.05
CA PHE A 482 34.47 26.60 -18.34
C PHE A 482 33.32 25.59 -18.27
N MET A 483 33.33 24.68 -17.28
CA MET A 483 32.33 23.61 -17.15
C MET A 483 30.88 24.12 -17.05
N PRO A 484 30.56 25.25 -16.36
CA PRO A 484 29.21 25.81 -16.38
C PRO A 484 28.72 26.25 -17.77
N ALA A 485 29.62 26.81 -18.61
CA ALA A 485 29.27 27.19 -19.98
C ALA A 485 28.99 25.97 -20.85
N LEU A 486 29.87 24.96 -20.77
CA LEU A 486 29.71 23.70 -21.49
C LEU A 486 28.43 22.99 -21.08
N ARG A 487 28.13 22.92 -19.76
CA ARG A 487 26.93 22.31 -19.23
C ARG A 487 25.65 23.04 -19.68
N LEU A 488 25.66 24.35 -19.63
CA LEU A 488 24.48 25.15 -20.03
C LEU A 488 24.21 24.96 -21.53
N GLY A 489 25.27 24.97 -22.37
CA GLY A 489 25.13 24.70 -23.80
C GLY A 489 24.62 23.31 -24.13
N LEU A 490 25.01 22.30 -23.35
CA LEU A 490 24.61 20.91 -23.55
C LEU A 490 23.21 20.57 -23.02
N LEU A 491 22.87 21.03 -21.80
CA LEU A 491 21.68 20.64 -21.03
C LEU A 491 20.70 21.79 -20.73
N GLY A 492 21.04 23.02 -21.04
CA GLY A 492 20.21 24.19 -20.73
C GLY A 492 20.15 24.59 -19.25
N LYS A 493 20.75 23.79 -18.36
CA LYS A 493 20.65 23.94 -16.89
C LYS A 493 22.00 23.77 -16.20
N GLY A 494 22.08 24.28 -14.96
CA GLY A 494 23.30 24.21 -14.17
C GLY A 494 23.49 22.92 -13.37
N GLY A 495 22.43 22.15 -13.17
CA GLY A 495 22.42 20.90 -12.41
C GLY A 495 22.17 19.68 -13.29
N GLY A 496 22.18 18.51 -12.68
CA GLY A 496 21.88 17.24 -13.36
C GLY A 496 22.97 16.18 -13.12
N ILE A 497 23.04 15.19 -14.03
CA ILE A 497 24.08 14.15 -14.02
C ILE A 497 25.48 14.75 -14.26
N GLY A 498 26.54 13.96 -14.10
CA GLY A 498 27.89 14.38 -14.43
C GLY A 498 27.98 14.87 -15.88
N LEU A 499 28.79 15.88 -16.12
CA LEU A 499 28.84 16.51 -17.46
C LEU A 499 29.52 15.62 -18.50
N CYS A 500 30.59 14.92 -18.10
CA CYS A 500 31.28 13.99 -18.99
C CYS A 500 30.38 12.78 -19.31
N GLU A 501 29.66 12.26 -18.34
CA GLU A 501 28.64 11.22 -18.57
C GLU A 501 27.52 11.71 -19.50
N ALA A 502 27.04 12.97 -19.31
CA ALA A 502 26.04 13.54 -20.21
C ALA A 502 26.55 13.63 -21.66
N LEU A 503 27.79 14.04 -21.87
CA LEU A 503 28.42 14.07 -23.22
C LEU A 503 28.42 12.68 -23.86
N ILE A 504 28.91 11.66 -23.14
CA ILE A 504 28.97 10.29 -23.65
C ILE A 504 27.56 9.74 -23.99
N ILE A 505 26.55 10.02 -23.14
CA ILE A 505 25.18 9.57 -23.32
C ILE A 505 24.52 10.25 -24.53
N ILE A 506 24.69 11.56 -24.68
CA ILE A 506 24.08 12.36 -25.75
C ILE A 506 24.75 12.08 -27.11
N GLU A 507 25.99 11.63 -27.13
CA GLU A 507 26.84 11.36 -28.29
C GLU A 507 27.38 12.61 -29.00
N SER A 508 28.47 12.42 -29.69
CA SER A 508 29.28 13.50 -30.29
C SER A 508 28.49 14.37 -31.27
N LYS A 509 27.69 13.76 -32.13
CA LYS A 509 26.92 14.49 -33.17
C LYS A 509 25.87 15.43 -32.54
N GLU A 510 25.11 14.94 -31.60
CA GLU A 510 24.07 15.71 -30.91
C GLU A 510 24.70 16.76 -29.98
N ALA A 511 25.76 16.42 -29.26
CA ALA A 511 26.50 17.36 -28.42
C ALA A 511 27.04 18.53 -29.25
N LYS A 512 27.63 18.25 -30.40
CA LYS A 512 28.11 19.29 -31.34
C LYS A 512 26.99 20.22 -31.76
N GLN A 513 25.86 19.66 -32.15
CA GLN A 513 24.71 20.46 -32.59
C GLN A 513 24.19 21.37 -31.48
N ARG A 514 24.00 20.83 -30.27
CA ARG A 514 23.50 21.63 -29.10
C ARG A 514 24.47 22.76 -28.76
N LEU A 515 25.78 22.52 -28.74
CA LEU A 515 26.77 23.53 -28.44
C LEU A 515 26.82 24.62 -29.51
N LYS A 516 26.69 24.26 -30.80
CA LYS A 516 26.58 25.23 -31.89
C LYS A 516 25.35 26.10 -31.81
N ASP A 517 24.21 25.52 -31.48
CA ASP A 517 22.96 26.25 -31.33
C ASP A 517 22.97 27.18 -30.10
N PHE A 518 23.56 26.72 -28.98
CA PHE A 518 23.80 27.57 -27.83
C PHE A 518 24.68 28.80 -28.15
N LEU A 519 25.76 28.61 -28.90
CA LEU A 519 26.64 29.70 -29.29
C LEU A 519 25.97 30.72 -30.24
N LYS A 520 24.97 30.28 -31.04
CA LYS A 520 24.14 31.22 -31.84
C LYS A 520 23.25 32.07 -30.93
N VAL A 521 22.60 31.44 -29.93
CA VAL A 521 21.72 32.15 -28.96
C VAL A 521 22.49 33.21 -28.16
N ILE A 522 23.72 32.93 -27.79
CA ILE A 522 24.55 33.90 -27.03
C ILE A 522 25.03 35.06 -27.88
N LYS A 523 25.20 34.85 -29.21
CA LYS A 523 25.62 35.91 -30.13
C LYS A 523 24.45 36.80 -30.61
N ALA A 524 23.24 36.32 -30.49
CA ALA A 524 22.02 37.09 -30.80
C ALA A 524 21.60 37.98 -29.62
#